data_db5c0e1c1b794e62b026a8fef2a0c907
#
_entry.id   db5c0e1c1b794e62b026a8fef2a0c907
#
_cell.length_a   1.000
_cell.length_b   1.000
_cell.length_c   1.000
_cell.angle_alpha   90.00
_cell.angle_beta   90.00
_cell.angle_gamma   90.00
#
_symmetry.space_group_name_H-M   'P 1'
#
loop_
_entity.id
_entity.type
_entity.pdbx_description
1 polymer ?
#
loop_
_entity_poly.entity_id
_entity_poly.type
_entity_poly.pdbx_seq_one_letter_code
_entity_poly.pdbx_strand_id
1 'polypeptide(L)'
;MDIEVYDNLLEKDIADKISGEMSTLKWEFEHYSTSNIFKPNIHWHIPCGDSLDNIKNVGYDDIIFPIWEAAIEKVKNVSIGRCYMNAHTHGIEPHIHRDDGDITMIYYPIMKWKTEWGGGTSVYDNDDETKIPTYVPYVGNRLLTFRASLPHQAMPVARICYQLRSVIVFKCDVNNI
;
A
#
# COMPACT_ATOMS: atom_id res chain seq x y z
N MET A 1 -12.87 2.96 -12.95
CA MET A 1 -11.90 3.83 -12.26
C MET A 1 -10.55 3.55 -12.87
N ASP A 2 -9.89 4.59 -13.30
CA ASP A 2 -8.55 4.50 -13.85
C ASP A 2 -7.53 4.47 -12.70
N ILE A 3 -6.24 4.37 -13.04
CA ILE A 3 -5.18 4.49 -12.05
C ILE A 3 -5.08 5.98 -11.70
N GLU A 4 -5.26 6.32 -10.44
CA GLU A 4 -5.19 7.70 -9.95
C GLU A 4 -4.10 7.85 -8.89
N VAL A 5 -3.44 9.00 -8.89
CA VAL A 5 -2.33 9.31 -7.99
C VAL A 5 -2.57 10.68 -7.36
N TYR A 6 -2.52 10.73 -6.04
CA TYR A 6 -2.68 11.96 -5.27
C TYR A 6 -1.43 12.20 -4.42
N ASP A 7 -0.69 13.26 -4.76
CA ASP A 7 0.48 13.68 -4.00
C ASP A 7 0.09 14.62 -2.85
N ASN A 8 0.90 14.63 -1.79
CA ASN A 8 0.67 15.45 -0.60
C ASN A 8 -0.74 15.24 -0.02
N LEU A 9 -1.11 13.97 0.19
CA LEU A 9 -2.43 13.58 0.68
C LEU A 9 -2.74 14.23 2.03
N LEU A 10 -1.76 14.23 2.93
CA LEU A 10 -1.86 14.79 4.28
C LEU A 10 -1.07 16.09 4.40
N GLU A 11 -1.42 16.89 5.40
CA GLU A 11 -0.56 17.98 5.85
C GLU A 11 0.82 17.42 6.24
N LYS A 12 1.86 18.21 5.94
CA LYS A 12 3.26 17.75 6.05
C LYS A 12 3.61 17.24 7.45
N ASP A 13 3.15 17.92 8.50
CA ASP A 13 3.48 17.57 9.88
C ASP A 13 2.86 16.22 10.29
N ILE A 14 1.65 15.94 9.81
CA ILE A 14 0.98 14.64 10.01
C ILE A 14 1.73 13.55 9.26
N ALA A 15 2.09 13.78 8.01
CA ALA A 15 2.84 12.82 7.19
C ALA A 15 4.23 12.55 7.79
N ASP A 16 4.94 13.55 8.27
CA ASP A 16 6.24 13.39 8.95
C ASP A 16 6.12 12.58 10.24
N LYS A 17 5.08 12.82 11.06
CA LYS A 17 4.78 12.03 12.25
C LYS A 17 4.57 10.56 11.90
N ILE A 18 3.67 10.26 10.96
CA ILE A 18 3.39 8.89 10.51
C ILE A 18 4.69 8.23 9.98
N SER A 19 5.46 8.94 9.16
CA SER A 19 6.74 8.44 8.64
C SER A 19 7.72 8.05 9.76
N GLY A 20 7.75 8.82 10.83
CA GLY A 20 8.56 8.51 12.02
C GLY A 20 8.07 7.26 12.73
N GLU A 21 6.77 7.13 12.93
CA GLU A 21 6.14 5.99 13.61
C GLU A 21 6.36 4.67 12.87
N MET A 22 6.32 4.68 11.52
CA MET A 22 6.59 3.49 10.70
C MET A 22 7.92 2.79 11.02
N SER A 23 8.92 3.53 11.48
CA SER A 23 10.23 2.99 11.85
C SER A 23 10.24 2.28 13.20
N THR A 24 9.24 2.46 14.04
CA THR A 24 9.14 1.90 15.39
C THR A 24 8.19 0.71 15.48
N LEU A 25 7.45 0.42 14.40
CA LEU A 25 6.48 -0.67 14.37
C LEU A 25 7.15 -2.04 14.49
N LYS A 26 6.43 -2.97 15.12
CA LYS A 26 6.84 -4.38 15.21
C LYS A 26 6.28 -5.13 14.01
N TRP A 27 7.14 -5.37 13.04
CA TRP A 27 6.81 -6.09 11.82
C TRP A 27 6.92 -7.60 12.02
N GLU A 28 5.94 -8.35 11.50
CA GLU A 28 5.99 -9.80 11.40
C GLU A 28 6.52 -10.21 10.02
N PHE A 29 7.50 -11.12 9.99
CA PHE A 29 7.99 -11.71 8.76
C PHE A 29 7.31 -13.08 8.58
N GLU A 30 7.10 -13.56 7.37
CA GLU A 30 6.43 -14.80 6.97
C GLU A 30 5.05 -14.62 6.30
N HIS A 31 4.62 -13.38 6.06
CA HIS A 31 3.42 -13.15 5.25
C HIS A 31 3.72 -13.30 3.76
N TYR A 32 2.75 -13.79 2.99
CA TYR A 32 2.83 -13.88 1.52
C TYR A 32 1.48 -13.52 0.89
N SER A 33 1.54 -12.78 -0.23
CA SER A 33 0.34 -12.27 -0.93
C SER A 33 -0.33 -13.29 -1.84
N THR A 34 0.26 -14.47 -2.05
CA THR A 34 -0.26 -15.49 -2.92
C THR A 34 -0.11 -16.88 -2.30
N SER A 35 -1.09 -17.75 -2.51
CA SER A 35 -1.04 -19.16 -2.11
C SER A 35 -0.11 -20.01 -2.98
N ASN A 36 0.63 -19.42 -3.90
CA ASN A 36 1.59 -20.17 -4.73
C ASN A 36 2.80 -20.60 -3.90
N ILE A 37 2.75 -21.83 -3.40
CA ILE A 37 3.79 -22.44 -2.57
C ILE A 37 5.14 -22.63 -3.28
N PHE A 38 5.18 -22.60 -4.62
CA PHE A 38 6.41 -22.77 -5.40
C PHE A 38 7.22 -21.48 -5.55
N LYS A 39 6.59 -20.31 -5.32
CA LYS A 39 7.24 -19.00 -5.35
C LYS A 39 6.65 -18.12 -4.23
N PRO A 40 6.89 -18.44 -2.97
CA PRO A 40 6.39 -17.64 -1.88
C PRO A 40 7.05 -16.27 -1.91
N ASN A 41 6.23 -15.22 -2.01
CA ASN A 41 6.66 -13.86 -1.83
C ASN A 41 6.57 -13.51 -0.34
N ILE A 42 7.55 -13.96 0.43
CA ILE A 42 7.58 -13.71 1.88
C ILE A 42 8.03 -12.28 2.14
N HIS A 43 7.25 -11.55 2.90
CA HIS A 43 7.52 -10.16 3.24
C HIS A 43 7.06 -9.81 4.66
N TRP A 44 7.38 -8.61 5.09
CA TRP A 44 6.95 -8.06 6.37
C TRP A 44 5.51 -7.60 6.31
N HIS A 45 4.74 -7.85 7.36
CA HIS A 45 3.32 -7.58 7.41
C HIS A 45 2.85 -7.16 8.80
N ILE A 46 1.82 -6.30 8.84
CA ILE A 46 1.07 -5.94 10.04
C ILE A 46 -0.42 -5.91 9.65
N PRO A 47 -1.26 -6.83 10.15
CA PRO A 47 -2.69 -6.73 9.97
C PRO A 47 -3.25 -5.57 10.80
N CYS A 48 -4.03 -4.69 10.18
CA CYS A 48 -4.62 -3.53 10.88
C CYS A 48 -6.11 -3.72 11.19
N GLY A 49 -6.84 -4.50 10.39
CA GLY A 49 -8.27 -4.76 10.60
C GLY A 49 -9.12 -4.62 9.34
N ASP A 50 -10.39 -4.87 9.47
CA ASP A 50 -11.41 -4.84 8.40
C ASP A 50 -12.47 -3.74 8.62
N SER A 51 -12.33 -2.94 9.65
CA SER A 51 -13.20 -1.83 10.01
C SER A 51 -12.46 -0.79 10.85
N LEU A 52 -12.99 0.42 10.94
CA LEU A 52 -12.42 1.47 11.77
C LEU A 52 -12.36 1.07 13.25
N ASP A 53 -13.38 0.37 13.74
CA ASP A 53 -13.41 -0.12 15.13
C ASP A 53 -12.29 -1.14 15.38
N ASN A 54 -12.06 -2.07 14.45
CA ASN A 54 -10.99 -3.05 14.58
C ASN A 54 -9.61 -2.39 14.51
N ILE A 55 -9.40 -1.42 13.62
CA ILE A 55 -8.16 -0.65 13.52
C ILE A 55 -7.84 0.05 14.85
N LYS A 56 -8.85 0.67 15.47
CA LYS A 56 -8.71 1.32 16.77
C LYS A 56 -8.39 0.30 17.87
N ASN A 57 -9.06 -0.84 17.88
CA ASN A 57 -8.87 -1.87 18.89
C ASN A 57 -7.45 -2.47 18.87
N VAL A 58 -6.80 -2.51 17.70
CA VAL A 58 -5.40 -2.96 17.57
C VAL A 58 -4.37 -1.84 17.78
N GLY A 59 -4.83 -0.57 17.94
CA GLY A 59 -3.99 0.56 18.29
C GLY A 59 -3.22 1.19 17.13
N TYR A 60 -3.75 1.12 15.92
CA TYR A 60 -3.17 1.77 14.72
C TYR A 60 -3.99 2.97 14.22
N ASP A 61 -4.98 3.42 15.00
CA ASP A 61 -5.85 4.54 14.64
C ASP A 61 -5.07 5.85 14.42
N ASP A 62 -4.07 6.15 15.24
CA ASP A 62 -3.23 7.35 15.08
C ASP A 62 -2.48 7.41 13.73
N ILE A 63 -2.20 6.26 13.12
CA ILE A 63 -1.55 6.15 11.81
C ILE A 63 -2.60 6.10 10.69
N ILE A 64 -3.61 5.25 10.85
CA ILE A 64 -4.52 4.89 9.76
C ILE A 64 -5.63 5.91 9.56
N PHE A 65 -6.22 6.46 10.64
CA PHE A 65 -7.38 7.34 10.51
C PHE A 65 -7.09 8.63 9.72
N PRO A 66 -5.99 9.36 9.96
CA PRO A 66 -5.71 10.54 9.16
C PRO A 66 -5.58 10.24 7.67
N ILE A 67 -4.99 9.08 7.32
CA ILE A 67 -4.84 8.65 5.93
C ILE A 67 -6.20 8.28 5.34
N TRP A 68 -7.01 7.51 6.08
CA TRP A 68 -8.34 7.10 5.64
C TRP A 68 -9.27 8.29 5.40
N GLU A 69 -9.34 9.23 6.35
CA GLU A 69 -10.16 10.44 6.24
C GLU A 69 -9.78 11.27 5.00
N ALA A 70 -8.49 11.47 4.77
CA ALA A 70 -8.03 12.19 3.58
C ALA A 70 -8.25 11.39 2.27
N ALA A 71 -8.16 10.06 2.31
CA ALA A 71 -8.38 9.20 1.16
C ALA A 71 -9.84 9.19 0.70
N ILE A 72 -10.81 9.12 1.62
CA ILE A 72 -12.24 9.12 1.26
C ILE A 72 -12.74 10.46 0.71
N GLU A 73 -12.01 11.56 0.94
CA GLU A 73 -12.27 12.83 0.27
C GLU A 73 -11.95 12.77 -1.24
N LYS A 74 -11.01 11.89 -1.63
CA LYS A 74 -10.60 11.65 -3.01
C LYS A 74 -11.42 10.54 -3.66
N VAL A 75 -11.61 9.42 -2.93
CA VAL A 75 -12.34 8.24 -3.39
C VAL A 75 -13.61 8.12 -2.56
N LYS A 76 -14.72 8.63 -3.09
CA LYS A 76 -16.00 8.69 -2.38
C LYS A 76 -16.77 7.37 -2.45
N ASN A 77 -17.71 7.20 -1.53
CA ASN A 77 -18.65 6.06 -1.50
C ASN A 77 -17.97 4.69 -1.35
N VAL A 78 -16.94 4.61 -0.50
CA VAL A 78 -16.23 3.37 -0.21
C VAL A 78 -16.22 3.08 1.29
N SER A 79 -16.12 1.81 1.62
CA SER A 79 -15.89 1.31 2.98
C SER A 79 -14.65 0.42 3.02
N ILE A 80 -14.06 0.29 4.21
CA ILE A 80 -12.90 -0.59 4.42
C ILE A 80 -13.39 -2.04 4.45
N GLY A 81 -12.93 -2.86 3.52
CA GLY A 81 -13.02 -4.31 3.59
C GLY A 81 -11.83 -4.92 4.32
N ARG A 82 -10.62 -4.35 4.13
CA ARG A 82 -9.42 -4.77 4.85
C ARG A 82 -8.35 -3.69 4.81
N CYS A 83 -7.67 -3.46 5.94
CA CYS A 83 -6.51 -2.61 6.06
C CYS A 83 -5.31 -3.38 6.61
N TYR A 84 -4.14 -3.16 6.04
CA TYR A 84 -2.89 -3.75 6.50
C TYR A 84 -1.68 -2.93 6.05
N MET A 85 -0.54 -3.19 6.66
CA MET A 85 0.74 -2.64 6.24
C MET A 85 1.64 -3.75 5.72
N ASN A 86 2.26 -3.53 4.57
CA ASN A 86 3.26 -4.42 3.99
C ASN A 86 4.59 -3.73 3.87
N ALA A 87 5.67 -4.49 4.02
CA ALA A 87 6.99 -3.93 3.83
C ALA A 87 7.97 -4.91 3.17
N HIS A 88 8.88 -4.35 2.39
CA HIS A 88 9.89 -5.08 1.63
C HIS A 88 11.29 -4.54 1.92
N THR A 89 12.26 -5.45 1.98
CA THR A 89 13.68 -5.15 1.88
C THR A 89 14.21 -5.55 0.50
N HIS A 90 15.44 -5.19 0.18
CA HIS A 90 16.09 -5.73 -1.02
C HIS A 90 16.14 -7.27 -0.99
N GLY A 91 16.06 -7.90 -2.14
CA GLY A 91 16.03 -9.37 -2.28
C GLY A 91 14.64 -10.01 -2.15
N ILE A 92 13.61 -9.23 -1.79
CA ILE A 92 12.22 -9.68 -1.91
C ILE A 92 11.77 -9.42 -3.35
N GLU A 93 11.30 -10.46 -4.02
CA GLU A 93 10.77 -10.40 -5.40
C GLU A 93 9.25 -10.46 -5.36
N PRO A 94 8.53 -9.33 -5.42
CA PRO A 94 7.09 -9.32 -5.44
C PRO A 94 6.52 -9.97 -6.70
N HIS A 95 5.36 -10.59 -6.58
CA HIS A 95 4.64 -11.19 -7.70
C HIS A 95 3.48 -10.31 -8.16
N ILE A 96 3.14 -10.43 -9.45
CA ILE A 96 1.91 -9.88 -9.99
C ILE A 96 0.74 -10.63 -9.35
N HIS A 97 -0.20 -9.88 -8.82
CA HIS A 97 -1.43 -10.40 -8.20
C HIS A 97 -2.59 -9.42 -8.42
N ARG A 98 -3.78 -9.87 -8.08
CA ARG A 98 -5.00 -9.08 -8.02
C ARG A 98 -5.48 -9.06 -6.58
N ASP A 99 -6.18 -8.03 -6.23
CA ASP A 99 -6.78 -7.90 -4.91
C ASP A 99 -8.25 -8.31 -4.92
N ASP A 100 -8.76 -8.65 -3.75
CA ASP A 100 -10.17 -8.73 -3.43
C ASP A 100 -10.76 -7.33 -3.18
N GLY A 101 -12.08 -7.20 -3.22
CA GLY A 101 -12.79 -5.92 -3.14
C GLY A 101 -12.92 -5.21 -4.49
N ASP A 102 -13.38 -3.96 -4.47
CA ASP A 102 -13.62 -3.16 -5.68
C ASP A 102 -12.45 -2.21 -5.98
N ILE A 103 -11.86 -1.63 -4.94
CA ILE A 103 -10.80 -0.61 -5.05
C ILE A 103 -9.65 -0.95 -4.12
N THR A 104 -8.42 -0.87 -4.65
CA THR A 104 -7.19 -0.88 -3.85
C THR A 104 -6.67 0.54 -3.73
N MET A 105 -6.37 0.96 -2.49
CA MET A 105 -5.67 2.19 -2.19
C MET A 105 -4.33 1.86 -1.52
N ILE A 106 -3.25 2.46 -1.99
CA ILE A 106 -1.89 2.27 -1.45
C ILE A 106 -1.34 3.62 -1.05
N TYR A 107 -1.11 3.82 0.23
CA TYR A 107 -0.43 5.00 0.75
C TYR A 107 1.05 4.71 1.00
N TYR A 108 1.93 5.64 0.60
CA TYR A 108 3.38 5.56 0.77
C TYR A 108 3.81 6.44 1.94
N PRO A 109 4.08 5.86 3.13
CA PRO A 109 4.27 6.63 4.36
C PRO A 109 5.68 7.22 4.54
N ILE A 110 6.72 6.69 3.87
CA ILE A 110 8.10 7.12 4.15
C ILE A 110 8.45 8.40 3.40
N MET A 111 8.50 9.52 4.13
CA MET A 111 8.70 10.86 3.55
C MET A 111 10.07 11.04 2.89
N LYS A 112 11.12 10.45 3.44
CA LYS A 112 12.50 10.60 2.92
C LYS A 112 12.89 9.41 2.05
N TRP A 113 12.08 9.11 1.02
CA TRP A 113 12.38 8.06 0.05
C TRP A 113 13.22 8.59 -1.11
N LYS A 114 14.29 7.89 -1.49
CA LYS A 114 15.15 8.29 -2.61
C LYS A 114 14.73 7.57 -3.89
N THR A 115 14.72 8.28 -5.00
CA THR A 115 14.30 7.72 -6.31
C THR A 115 15.14 6.51 -6.72
N GLU A 116 16.44 6.53 -6.45
CA GLU A 116 17.35 5.42 -6.77
C GLU A 116 17.09 4.13 -5.96
N TRP A 117 16.25 4.19 -4.92
CA TRP A 117 15.86 3.01 -4.15
C TRP A 117 14.76 2.18 -4.83
N GLY A 118 14.09 2.72 -5.86
CA GLY A 118 13.00 2.03 -6.54
C GLY A 118 11.78 1.85 -5.63
N GLY A 119 11.21 0.66 -5.60
CA GLY A 119 10.14 0.29 -4.64
C GLY A 119 8.76 0.89 -4.92
N GLY A 120 8.51 1.42 -6.12
CA GLY A 120 7.18 1.87 -6.54
C GLY A 120 6.20 0.70 -6.72
N THR A 121 5.10 0.96 -7.39
CA THR A 121 4.08 -0.04 -7.75
C THR A 121 3.83 0.00 -9.25
N SER A 122 3.83 -1.17 -9.89
CA SER A 122 3.39 -1.33 -11.28
C SER A 122 1.97 -1.84 -11.31
N VAL A 123 1.10 -1.19 -12.09
CA VAL A 123 -0.29 -1.57 -12.30
C VAL A 123 -0.52 -1.78 -13.79
N TYR A 124 -1.10 -2.92 -14.16
CA TYR A 124 -1.38 -3.28 -15.55
C TYR A 124 -2.80 -2.83 -15.91
N ASP A 125 -2.94 -2.06 -16.98
CA ASP A 125 -4.19 -1.40 -17.38
C ASP A 125 -5.24 -2.38 -17.97
N ASN A 126 -4.94 -3.63 -18.08
CA ASN A 126 -5.88 -4.68 -18.52
C ASN A 126 -5.44 -6.03 -17.97
N ASP A 127 -6.24 -7.08 -18.23
CA ASP A 127 -5.89 -8.46 -17.90
C ASP A 127 -4.67 -9.02 -18.66
N ASP A 128 -4.01 -8.19 -19.46
CA ASP A 128 -2.87 -8.54 -20.28
C ASP A 128 -1.56 -8.12 -19.59
N GLU A 129 -0.98 -9.04 -18.83
CA GLU A 129 0.29 -8.87 -18.11
C GLU A 129 1.50 -8.75 -19.06
N THR A 130 1.32 -8.95 -20.37
CA THR A 130 2.39 -8.78 -21.37
C THR A 130 2.57 -7.33 -21.79
N LYS A 131 1.63 -6.45 -21.48
CA LYS A 131 1.71 -5.01 -21.75
C LYS A 131 2.59 -4.29 -20.74
N ILE A 132 3.09 -3.14 -21.18
CA ILE A 132 3.87 -2.24 -20.31
C ILE A 132 2.95 -1.69 -19.22
N PRO A 133 3.22 -1.97 -17.93
CA PRO A 133 2.41 -1.44 -16.84
C PRO A 133 2.61 0.06 -16.63
N THR A 134 1.65 0.70 -16.02
CA THR A 134 1.83 2.03 -15.44
C THR A 134 2.66 1.90 -14.18
N TYR A 135 3.86 2.46 -14.21
CA TYR A 135 4.73 2.50 -13.04
C TYR A 135 4.47 3.76 -12.21
N VAL A 136 4.10 3.58 -10.96
CA VAL A 136 3.92 4.66 -9.98
C VAL A 136 5.11 4.65 -9.02
N PRO A 137 6.00 5.66 -9.08
CA PRO A 137 7.15 5.74 -8.19
C PRO A 137 6.74 5.87 -6.72
N TYR A 138 7.56 5.32 -5.83
CA TYR A 138 7.43 5.58 -4.40
C TYR A 138 7.77 7.04 -4.11
N VAL A 139 6.80 7.80 -3.64
CA VAL A 139 6.93 9.18 -3.15
C VAL A 139 6.21 9.26 -1.82
N GLY A 140 6.88 9.75 -0.79
CA GLY A 140 6.26 9.89 0.54
C GLY A 140 5.03 10.81 0.49
N ASN A 141 4.01 10.48 1.28
CA ASN A 141 2.73 11.18 1.33
C ASN A 141 1.94 11.13 0.01
N ARG A 142 2.09 10.04 -0.75
CA ARG A 142 1.34 9.75 -1.98
C ARG A 142 0.29 8.69 -1.72
N LEU A 143 -0.91 8.88 -2.27
CA LEU A 143 -1.94 7.86 -2.39
C LEU A 143 -2.03 7.42 -3.85
N LEU A 144 -1.97 6.12 -4.09
CA LEU A 144 -2.28 5.46 -5.35
C LEU A 144 -3.59 4.72 -5.20
N THR A 145 -4.50 4.87 -6.17
CA THR A 145 -5.78 4.16 -6.19
C THR A 145 -6.03 3.53 -7.55
N PHE A 146 -6.63 2.34 -7.56
CA PHE A 146 -6.99 1.61 -8.78
C PHE A 146 -8.03 0.53 -8.48
N ARG A 147 -8.67 -0.01 -9.53
CA ARG A 147 -9.59 -1.15 -9.38
C ARG A 147 -8.84 -2.37 -8.84
N ALA A 148 -9.34 -3.00 -7.78
CA ALA A 148 -8.72 -4.15 -7.13
C ALA A 148 -8.48 -5.32 -8.10
N SER A 149 -9.33 -5.47 -9.13
CA SER A 149 -9.21 -6.49 -10.16
C SER A 149 -8.04 -6.29 -11.14
N LEU A 150 -7.37 -5.13 -11.15
CA LEU A 150 -6.20 -4.92 -12.02
C LEU A 150 -4.98 -5.68 -11.49
N PRO A 151 -4.26 -6.39 -12.38
CA PRO A 151 -2.99 -7.01 -11.99
C PRO A 151 -2.00 -5.92 -11.56
N HIS A 152 -1.31 -6.16 -10.46
CA HIS A 152 -0.33 -5.21 -9.96
C HIS A 152 0.76 -5.90 -9.14
N GLN A 153 1.86 -5.22 -8.95
CA GLN A 153 2.96 -5.69 -8.09
C GLN A 153 3.74 -4.53 -7.51
N ALA A 154 4.25 -4.72 -6.29
CA ALA A 154 5.31 -3.86 -5.77
C ALA A 154 6.58 -4.07 -6.58
N MET A 155 7.34 -3.00 -6.84
CA MET A 155 8.62 -3.13 -7.53
C MET A 155 9.75 -3.41 -6.51
N PRO A 156 10.77 -4.15 -6.93
CA PRO A 156 11.91 -4.45 -6.07
C PRO A 156 12.58 -3.19 -5.50
N VAL A 157 13.18 -3.37 -4.34
CA VAL A 157 13.96 -2.33 -3.65
C VAL A 157 15.43 -2.52 -3.99
N ALA A 158 16.10 -1.45 -4.36
CA ALA A 158 17.52 -1.47 -4.67
C ALA A 158 18.38 -1.90 -3.46
N ARG A 159 19.45 -2.65 -3.70
CA ARG A 159 20.36 -3.11 -2.64
C ARG A 159 20.99 -1.99 -1.79
N ILE A 160 21.11 -0.80 -2.35
CA ILE A 160 21.64 0.38 -1.65
C ILE A 160 20.63 1.02 -0.70
N CYS A 161 19.35 0.59 -0.73
CA CYS A 161 18.32 1.07 0.19
C CYS A 161 18.54 0.48 1.58
N TYR A 162 18.67 1.34 2.56
CA TYR A 162 18.84 0.96 3.97
C TYR A 162 17.56 1.15 4.79
N GLN A 163 16.45 1.53 4.14
CA GLN A 163 15.15 1.68 4.80
C GLN A 163 14.22 0.55 4.40
N LEU A 164 13.30 0.25 5.28
CA LEU A 164 12.20 -0.67 5.00
C LEU A 164 11.20 0.03 4.06
N ARG A 165 10.99 -0.52 2.87
CA ARG A 165 9.94 -0.04 1.96
C ARG A 165 8.60 -0.47 2.52
N SER A 166 7.91 0.41 3.18
CA SER A 166 6.59 0.14 3.73
C SER A 166 5.48 0.85 2.96
N VAL A 167 4.30 0.25 2.94
CA VAL A 167 3.07 0.82 2.40
C VAL A 167 1.91 0.49 3.34
N ILE A 168 0.89 1.34 3.34
CA ILE A 168 -0.39 1.10 4.00
C ILE A 168 -1.40 0.85 2.91
N VAL A 169 -2.11 -0.28 2.98
CA VAL A 169 -3.03 -0.75 1.96
C VAL A 169 -4.44 -0.81 2.52
N PHE A 170 -5.37 -0.22 1.80
CA PHE A 170 -6.80 -0.37 2.03
C PHE A 170 -7.40 -1.13 0.83
N LYS A 171 -8.06 -2.24 1.12
CA LYS A 171 -8.96 -2.91 0.19
C LYS A 171 -10.37 -2.48 0.53
N CYS A 172 -11.03 -1.91 -0.44
CA CYS A 172 -12.29 -1.21 -0.25
C CYS A 172 -13.39 -1.79 -1.11
N ASP A 173 -14.60 -1.76 -0.57
CA ASP A 173 -15.83 -2.06 -1.29
C ASP A 173 -16.56 -0.76 -1.61
N VAL A 174 -17.16 -0.68 -2.82
CA VAL A 174 -18.00 0.45 -3.22
C VAL A 174 -19.38 0.30 -2.58
N ASN A 175 -19.79 1.32 -1.84
CA ASN A 175 -21.11 1.34 -1.25
C ASN A 175 -22.16 1.53 -2.34
N ASN A 176 -22.98 0.52 -2.58
CA ASN A 176 -24.17 0.66 -3.43
C ASN A 176 -25.16 1.63 -2.76
N ILE A 177 -25.47 2.71 -3.45
CA ILE A 177 -26.49 3.70 -3.05
C ILE A 177 -27.88 3.13 -3.32
#